data_cc84833c2e501a22b2025482f9d6908e
#
_entry.id   cc84833c2e501a22b2025482f9d6908e
#
_cell.length_a   1.000
_cell.length_b   1.000
_cell.length_c   1.000
_cell.angle_alpha   90.00
_cell.angle_beta   90.00
_cell.angle_gamma   90.00
#
_symmetry.space_group_name_H-M   'P 1'
#
loop_
_entity.id
_entity.type
_entity.pdbx_description
1 polymer ?
#
loop_
_entity_poly.entity_id
_entity_poly.type
_entity_poly.pdbx_seq_one_letter_code
_entity_poly.pdbx_strand_id
1 'polypeptide(L)'
;MKTQTTIQRSESLGLAALLALAGGLLDAYTYLCRGGVFANAQTGNMVLLAIRAAEGDWRGAGHYLVPVAAFAAGVLVTEALRERTPATRLIHWRQAVLAVEMAVLAVSACIPLGAGDGAVNVLVSFVCAMQVQAFRKVRGHASASTMCTGNLRSGTEAVWRGVRKQDPVARETARCYFAVIGCFIAGAALGGLLLPWMGRWTALAAVLLQLGAFLWMCL
;
A
#
# COMPACT_ATOMS: atom_id res chain seq x y z
N MET A 1 -19.49 -31.42 1.11
CA MET A 1 -18.35 -31.22 0.18
C MET A 1 -17.91 -29.77 0.29
N LYS A 2 -16.78 -29.45 0.98
CA LYS A 2 -16.21 -28.10 0.98
C LYS A 2 -15.46 -27.95 -0.35
N THR A 3 -16.01 -27.17 -1.27
CA THR A 3 -15.31 -26.71 -2.46
C THR A 3 -14.01 -26.05 -2.01
N GLN A 4 -12.87 -26.67 -2.29
CA GLN A 4 -11.56 -26.02 -2.16
C GLN A 4 -11.57 -24.86 -3.17
N THR A 5 -11.84 -23.67 -2.68
CA THR A 5 -11.67 -22.44 -3.47
C THR A 5 -10.19 -22.33 -3.75
N THR A 6 -9.80 -22.55 -4.98
CA THR A 6 -8.42 -22.36 -5.45
C THR A 6 -8.06 -20.91 -5.18
N ILE A 7 -7.15 -20.68 -4.22
CA ILE A 7 -6.69 -19.33 -3.86
C ILE A 7 -6.02 -18.75 -5.09
N GLN A 8 -6.56 -17.65 -5.61
CA GLN A 8 -5.95 -16.95 -6.73
C GLN A 8 -4.57 -16.46 -6.29
N ARG A 9 -3.56 -16.59 -7.16
CA ARG A 9 -2.18 -16.14 -6.88
C ARG A 9 -2.11 -14.67 -6.44
N SER A 10 -3.01 -13.84 -6.99
CA SER A 10 -3.18 -12.43 -6.61
C SER A 10 -3.72 -12.22 -5.18
N GLU A 11 -4.14 -13.28 -4.49
CA GLU A 11 -4.57 -13.26 -3.08
C GLU A 11 -3.63 -14.08 -2.19
N SER A 12 -2.44 -14.44 -2.68
CA SER A 12 -1.44 -15.19 -1.90
C SER A 12 -0.80 -14.31 -0.82
N LEU A 13 -0.38 -14.95 0.29
CA LEU A 13 0.32 -14.26 1.37
C LEU A 13 1.67 -13.70 0.91
N GLY A 14 2.39 -14.41 0.02
CA GLY A 14 3.68 -13.96 -0.52
C GLY A 14 3.55 -12.66 -1.31
N LEU A 15 2.53 -12.56 -2.17
CA LEU A 15 2.23 -11.31 -2.89
C LEU A 15 1.88 -10.19 -1.93
N ALA A 16 0.99 -10.44 -0.97
CA ALA A 16 0.61 -9.43 0.03
C ALA A 16 1.80 -8.96 0.87
N ALA A 17 2.72 -9.85 1.20
CA ALA A 17 3.96 -9.53 1.91
C ALA A 17 4.87 -8.57 1.09
N LEU A 18 5.08 -8.85 -0.20
CA LEU A 18 5.85 -7.97 -1.09
C LEU A 18 5.21 -6.59 -1.21
N LEU A 19 3.88 -6.53 -1.40
CA LEU A 19 3.15 -5.27 -1.51
C LEU A 19 3.15 -4.50 -0.18
N ALA A 20 3.04 -5.18 0.96
CA ALA A 20 3.12 -4.55 2.27
C ALA A 20 4.53 -3.97 2.53
N LEU A 21 5.56 -4.70 2.16
CA LEU A 21 6.95 -4.26 2.28
C LEU A 21 7.21 -3.02 1.41
N ALA A 22 6.74 -3.01 0.15
CA ALA A 22 6.80 -1.85 -0.73
C ALA A 22 6.02 -0.66 -0.16
N GLY A 23 4.82 -0.89 0.38
CA GLY A 23 3.97 0.16 0.98
C GLY A 23 4.61 0.83 2.19
N GLY A 24 5.21 0.04 3.09
CA GLY A 24 5.94 0.57 4.25
C GLY A 24 7.16 1.39 3.84
N LEU A 25 7.92 0.89 2.85
CA LEU A 25 9.08 1.61 2.28
C LEU A 25 8.66 2.95 1.69
N LEU A 26 7.55 3.00 0.94
CA LEU A 26 7.03 4.23 0.35
C LEU A 26 6.54 5.23 1.40
N ASP A 27 5.90 4.77 2.49
CA ASP A 27 5.51 5.66 3.60
C ASP A 27 6.74 6.26 4.29
N ALA A 28 7.78 5.47 4.54
CA ALA A 28 9.04 5.99 5.08
C ALA A 28 9.71 6.98 4.11
N TYR A 29 9.76 6.65 2.82
CA TYR A 29 10.32 7.50 1.78
C TYR A 29 9.60 8.86 1.70
N THR A 30 8.27 8.87 1.58
CA THR A 30 7.52 10.12 1.43
C THR A 30 7.55 10.94 2.72
N TYR A 31 7.48 10.31 3.87
CA TYR A 31 7.53 11.01 5.15
C TYR A 31 8.90 11.62 5.43
N LEU A 32 9.99 10.89 5.21
CA LEU A 32 11.33 11.33 5.59
C LEU A 32 11.98 12.29 4.60
N CYS A 33 11.68 12.18 3.29
CA CYS A 33 12.37 13.01 2.31
C CYS A 33 11.47 13.77 1.32
N ARG A 34 10.14 13.65 1.44
CA ARG A 34 9.19 14.35 0.58
C ARG A 34 8.20 15.24 1.36
N GLY A 35 8.66 15.83 2.47
CA GLY A 35 7.90 16.86 3.20
C GLY A 35 6.91 16.32 4.23
N GLY A 36 7.12 15.12 4.79
CA GLY A 36 6.37 14.63 5.96
C GLY A 36 4.95 14.13 5.65
N VAL A 37 4.70 13.64 4.42
CA VAL A 37 3.42 13.08 3.98
C VAL A 37 3.51 11.56 3.95
N PHE A 38 2.48 10.87 4.43
CA PHE A 38 2.35 9.43 4.25
C PHE A 38 1.66 9.08 2.92
N ALA A 39 2.26 8.22 2.11
CA ALA A 39 1.65 7.80 0.85
C ALA A 39 0.42 6.90 1.05
N ASN A 40 0.47 6.00 2.03
CA ASN A 40 -0.59 5.03 2.35
C ASN A 40 -1.36 5.38 3.62
N ALA A 41 -0.69 5.87 4.67
CA ALA A 41 -1.28 6.11 5.99
C ALA A 41 -2.09 7.43 6.03
N GLN A 42 -3.16 7.51 5.23
CA GLN A 42 -3.97 8.72 5.06
C GLN A 42 -4.58 9.25 6.36
N THR A 43 -4.83 8.39 7.36
CA THR A 43 -5.29 8.83 8.69
C THR A 43 -4.30 9.80 9.33
N GLY A 44 -3.00 9.55 9.18
CA GLY A 44 -1.96 10.49 9.64
C GLY A 44 -2.04 11.84 8.92
N ASN A 45 -2.18 11.83 7.61
CA ASN A 45 -2.34 13.04 6.81
C ASN A 45 -3.61 13.84 7.20
N MET A 46 -4.74 13.15 7.48
CA MET A 46 -5.97 13.80 7.94
C MET A 46 -5.79 14.48 9.31
N VAL A 47 -5.03 13.87 10.22
CA VAL A 47 -4.73 14.49 11.53
C VAL A 47 -3.82 15.71 11.34
N LEU A 48 -2.77 15.61 10.52
CA LEU A 48 -1.87 16.72 10.24
C LEU A 48 -2.57 17.87 9.50
N LEU A 49 -3.45 17.55 8.56
CA LEU A 49 -4.36 18.52 7.93
C LEU A 49 -5.17 19.32 8.96
N ALA A 50 -5.83 18.61 9.88
CA ALA A 50 -6.68 19.25 10.89
C ALA A 50 -5.88 20.13 11.86
N ILE A 51 -4.67 19.69 12.28
CA ILE A 51 -3.77 20.48 13.12
C ILE A 51 -3.36 21.76 12.40
N ARG A 52 -2.88 21.69 11.15
CA ARG A 52 -2.50 22.88 10.37
C ARG A 52 -3.65 23.85 10.15
N ALA A 53 -4.83 23.33 9.87
CA ALA A 53 -6.03 24.17 9.72
C ALA A 53 -6.38 24.88 11.03
N ALA A 54 -6.30 24.21 12.18
CA ALA A 54 -6.56 24.80 13.49
C ALA A 54 -5.53 25.88 13.88
N GLU A 55 -4.28 25.75 13.41
CA GLU A 55 -3.21 26.76 13.55
C GLU A 55 -3.38 27.94 12.59
N GLY A 56 -4.37 27.91 11.67
CA GLY A 56 -4.56 28.91 10.62
C GLY A 56 -3.58 28.80 9.45
N ASP A 57 -2.76 27.76 9.42
CA ASP A 57 -1.83 27.46 8.32
C ASP A 57 -2.54 26.73 7.18
N TRP A 58 -3.32 27.48 6.40
CA TRP A 58 -4.06 26.94 5.26
C TRP A 58 -3.18 26.36 4.16
N ARG A 59 -1.95 26.86 4.02
CA ARG A 59 -0.99 26.32 3.06
C ARG A 59 -0.47 24.96 3.53
N GLY A 60 -0.11 24.84 4.78
CA GLY A 60 0.28 23.55 5.40
C GLY A 60 -0.89 22.56 5.40
N ALA A 61 -2.12 23.00 5.65
CA ALA A 61 -3.31 22.17 5.55
C ALA A 61 -3.49 21.63 4.11
N GLY A 62 -3.33 22.48 3.10
CA GLY A 62 -3.38 22.08 1.69
C GLY A 62 -2.32 21.05 1.32
N HIS A 63 -1.14 21.11 1.92
CA HIS A 63 -0.05 20.16 1.73
C HIS A 63 -0.48 18.70 2.06
N TYR A 64 -1.33 18.50 3.05
CA TYR A 64 -1.88 17.19 3.42
C TYR A 64 -3.20 16.86 2.71
N LEU A 65 -4.03 17.86 2.42
CA LEU A 65 -5.32 17.65 1.74
C LEU A 65 -5.14 17.07 0.33
N VAL A 66 -4.18 17.60 -0.43
CA VAL A 66 -4.02 17.22 -1.84
C VAL A 66 -3.62 15.73 -2.00
N PRO A 67 -2.68 15.17 -1.23
CA PRO A 67 -2.41 13.73 -1.24
C PRO A 67 -3.61 12.87 -0.81
N VAL A 68 -4.42 13.32 0.17
CA VAL A 68 -5.66 12.62 0.58
C VAL A 68 -6.66 12.59 -0.57
N ALA A 69 -6.85 13.71 -1.28
CA ALA A 69 -7.73 13.78 -2.45
C ALA A 69 -7.18 12.91 -3.61
N ALA A 70 -5.86 12.91 -3.83
CA ALA A 70 -5.21 12.05 -4.82
C ALA A 70 -5.41 10.56 -4.53
N PHE A 71 -5.32 10.17 -3.26
CA PHE A 71 -5.62 8.81 -2.81
C PHE A 71 -7.08 8.43 -3.13
N ALA A 72 -8.05 9.28 -2.79
CA ALA A 72 -9.46 9.06 -3.13
C ALA A 72 -9.67 8.91 -4.64
N ALA A 73 -9.03 9.76 -5.45
CA ALA A 73 -9.08 9.67 -6.91
C ALA A 73 -8.50 8.34 -7.43
N GLY A 74 -7.38 7.85 -6.84
CA GLY A 74 -6.79 6.56 -7.17
C GLY A 74 -7.74 5.38 -6.92
N VAL A 75 -8.50 5.42 -5.82
CA VAL A 75 -9.55 4.43 -5.54
C VAL A 75 -10.63 4.45 -6.64
N LEU A 76 -11.14 5.63 -6.99
CA LEU A 76 -12.19 5.79 -8.02
C LEU A 76 -11.72 5.29 -9.40
N VAL A 77 -10.50 5.66 -9.79
CA VAL A 77 -9.92 5.20 -11.07
C VAL A 77 -9.78 3.68 -11.10
N THR A 78 -9.36 3.08 -9.99
CA THR A 78 -9.22 1.62 -9.92
C THR A 78 -10.55 0.89 -10.02
N GLU A 79 -11.63 1.41 -9.38
CA GLU A 79 -12.97 0.85 -9.53
C GLU A 79 -13.45 0.95 -10.99
N ALA A 80 -13.26 2.10 -11.63
CA ALA A 80 -13.61 2.28 -13.03
C ALA A 80 -12.84 1.33 -13.97
N LEU A 81 -11.55 1.11 -13.70
CA LEU A 81 -10.72 0.13 -14.43
C LEU A 81 -11.25 -1.30 -14.24
N ARG A 82 -11.60 -1.67 -13.01
CA ARG A 82 -12.15 -2.99 -12.68
C ARG A 82 -13.44 -3.27 -13.42
N GLU A 83 -14.35 -2.30 -13.49
CA GLU A 83 -15.63 -2.44 -14.20
C GLU A 83 -15.47 -2.57 -15.70
N ARG A 84 -14.51 -1.87 -16.30
CA ARG A 84 -14.28 -1.83 -17.74
C ARG A 84 -13.39 -2.95 -18.28
N THR A 85 -12.75 -3.73 -17.41
CA THR A 85 -11.80 -4.77 -17.84
C THR A 85 -12.49 -6.13 -17.86
N PRO A 86 -12.75 -6.73 -19.05
CA PRO A 86 -13.32 -8.06 -19.16
C PRO A 86 -12.39 -9.12 -18.56
N ALA A 87 -12.97 -10.18 -17.98
CA ALA A 87 -12.22 -11.28 -17.35
C ALA A 87 -11.35 -12.09 -18.35
N THR A 88 -11.49 -11.87 -19.64
CA THR A 88 -10.86 -12.64 -20.74
C THR A 88 -9.55 -12.03 -21.26
N ARG A 89 -9.05 -10.94 -20.68
CA ARG A 89 -7.82 -10.31 -21.17
C ARG A 89 -6.57 -11.09 -20.76
N LEU A 90 -5.56 -11.15 -21.64
CA LEU A 90 -4.23 -11.78 -21.44
C LEU A 90 -3.51 -11.19 -20.22
N ILE A 91 -3.66 -9.89 -19.95
CA ILE A 91 -3.12 -9.22 -18.77
C ILE A 91 -4.28 -9.00 -17.81
N HIS A 92 -4.16 -9.58 -16.61
CA HIS A 92 -5.13 -9.36 -15.56
C HIS A 92 -5.07 -7.88 -15.10
N TRP A 93 -6.22 -7.23 -14.91
CA TRP A 93 -6.30 -5.81 -14.55
C TRP A 93 -5.43 -5.42 -13.34
N ARG A 94 -5.23 -6.34 -12.38
CA ARG A 94 -4.33 -6.13 -11.23
C ARG A 94 -2.85 -6.00 -11.64
N GLN A 95 -2.42 -6.73 -12.66
CA GLN A 95 -1.07 -6.58 -13.23
C GLN A 95 -0.91 -5.23 -13.93
N ALA A 96 -1.94 -4.76 -14.63
CA ALA A 96 -1.93 -3.42 -15.22
C ALA A 96 -1.80 -2.32 -14.15
N VAL A 97 -2.50 -2.46 -13.02
CA VAL A 97 -2.36 -1.55 -11.88
C VAL A 97 -0.92 -1.51 -11.37
N LEU A 98 -0.27 -2.66 -11.14
CA LEU A 98 1.13 -2.70 -10.70
C LEU A 98 2.08 -2.12 -11.76
N ALA A 99 1.84 -2.36 -13.04
CA ALA A 99 2.66 -1.78 -14.10
C ALA A 99 2.59 -0.24 -14.12
N VAL A 100 1.38 0.32 -13.95
CA VAL A 100 1.18 1.77 -13.83
C VAL A 100 1.89 2.31 -12.58
N GLU A 101 1.75 1.63 -11.45
CA GLU A 101 2.39 2.02 -10.19
C GLU A 101 3.92 2.04 -10.33
N MET A 102 4.53 0.98 -10.86
CA MET A 102 5.97 0.92 -11.12
C MET A 102 6.44 2.05 -12.03
N ALA A 103 5.70 2.35 -13.11
CA ALA A 103 6.04 3.42 -14.03
C ALA A 103 6.00 4.80 -13.34
N VAL A 104 4.94 5.08 -12.57
CA VAL A 104 4.78 6.33 -11.83
C VAL A 104 5.86 6.48 -10.76
N LEU A 105 6.20 5.43 -10.03
CA LEU A 105 7.26 5.46 -9.03
C LEU A 105 8.64 5.70 -9.67
N ALA A 106 8.92 5.08 -10.82
CA ALA A 106 10.16 5.31 -11.57
C ALA A 106 10.27 6.78 -12.03
N VAL A 107 9.18 7.36 -12.55
CA VAL A 107 9.12 8.79 -12.91
C VAL A 107 9.30 9.66 -11.68
N SER A 108 8.63 9.34 -10.55
CA SER A 108 8.73 10.08 -9.28
C SER A 108 10.16 10.10 -8.73
N ALA A 109 10.94 9.02 -8.93
CA ALA A 109 12.35 8.96 -8.54
C ALA A 109 13.23 9.94 -9.34
N CYS A 110 12.83 10.31 -10.55
CA CYS A 110 13.55 11.30 -11.37
C CYS A 110 13.32 12.74 -10.89
N ILE A 111 12.24 13.02 -10.15
CA ILE A 111 11.90 14.36 -9.67
C ILE A 111 12.85 14.75 -8.52
N PRO A 112 13.57 15.88 -8.60
CA PRO A 112 14.44 16.35 -7.52
C PRO A 112 13.69 16.57 -6.21
N LEU A 113 14.41 16.46 -5.08
CA LEU A 113 13.88 16.80 -3.76
C LEU A 113 13.64 18.32 -3.65
N GLY A 114 12.68 18.70 -2.81
CA GLY A 114 12.33 20.09 -2.55
C GLY A 114 11.11 20.53 -3.34
N ALA A 115 11.27 21.40 -4.34
CA ALA A 115 10.13 22.01 -5.07
C ALA A 115 9.18 20.99 -5.74
N GLY A 116 9.66 19.78 -6.05
CA GLY A 116 8.87 18.69 -6.62
C GLY A 116 8.16 17.78 -5.63
N ASP A 117 8.39 17.92 -4.33
CA ASP A 117 7.90 16.96 -3.33
C ASP A 117 6.37 16.85 -3.29
N GLY A 118 5.67 17.97 -3.45
CA GLY A 118 4.21 17.98 -3.52
C GLY A 118 3.67 17.15 -4.67
N ALA A 119 4.27 17.25 -5.87
CA ALA A 119 3.89 16.46 -7.04
C ALA A 119 4.17 14.97 -6.81
N VAL A 120 5.33 14.64 -6.22
CA VAL A 120 5.68 13.25 -5.89
C VAL A 120 4.67 12.67 -4.88
N ASN A 121 4.31 13.41 -3.83
CA ASN A 121 3.33 12.95 -2.83
C ASN A 121 1.96 12.66 -3.46
N VAL A 122 1.51 13.50 -4.39
CA VAL A 122 0.26 13.30 -5.13
C VAL A 122 0.34 12.02 -5.97
N LEU A 123 1.40 11.87 -6.77
CA LEU A 123 1.60 10.72 -7.65
C LEU A 123 1.69 9.41 -6.85
N VAL A 124 2.51 9.40 -5.80
CA VAL A 124 2.71 8.19 -4.98
C VAL A 124 1.43 7.84 -4.20
N SER A 125 0.74 8.81 -3.59
CA SER A 125 -0.54 8.55 -2.91
C SER A 125 -1.61 8.02 -3.86
N PHE A 126 -1.67 8.54 -5.09
CA PHE A 126 -2.61 8.08 -6.10
C PHE A 126 -2.36 6.61 -6.48
N VAL A 127 -1.11 6.23 -6.80
CA VAL A 127 -0.82 4.84 -7.20
C VAL A 127 -0.86 3.86 -6.03
N CYS A 128 -0.49 4.28 -4.82
CA CYS A 128 -0.67 3.49 -3.61
C CYS A 128 -2.16 3.17 -3.35
N ALA A 129 -3.06 4.12 -3.60
CA ALA A 129 -4.50 3.89 -3.53
C ALA A 129 -4.97 2.86 -4.56
N MET A 130 -4.43 2.91 -5.79
CA MET A 130 -4.71 1.90 -6.81
C MET A 130 -4.30 0.51 -6.34
N GLN A 131 -3.12 0.35 -5.75
CA GLN A 131 -2.64 -0.92 -5.17
C GLN A 131 -3.58 -1.41 -4.07
N VAL A 132 -3.89 -0.57 -3.09
CA VAL A 132 -4.79 -0.92 -1.98
C VAL A 132 -6.15 -1.39 -2.49
N GLN A 133 -6.71 -0.71 -3.48
CA GLN A 133 -8.01 -1.03 -4.05
C GLN A 133 -7.97 -2.31 -4.91
N ALA A 134 -6.86 -2.56 -5.62
CA ALA A 134 -6.71 -3.77 -6.44
C ALA A 134 -6.49 -5.03 -5.58
N PHE A 135 -5.78 -4.92 -4.44
CA PHE A 135 -5.34 -6.05 -3.62
C PHE A 135 -5.98 -6.04 -2.23
N ARG A 136 -7.33 -6.15 -2.19
CA ARG A 136 -8.15 -6.06 -0.96
C ARG A 136 -8.29 -7.36 -0.18
N LYS A 137 -7.73 -8.47 -0.65
CA LYS A 137 -7.89 -9.78 -0.03
C LYS A 137 -6.57 -10.53 0.05
N VAL A 138 -6.38 -11.22 1.16
CA VAL A 138 -5.30 -12.19 1.36
C VAL A 138 -5.93 -13.50 1.83
N ARG A 139 -5.71 -14.58 1.06
CA ARG A 139 -6.29 -15.91 1.34
C ARG A 139 -7.80 -15.87 1.63
N GLY A 140 -8.54 -15.05 0.89
CA GLY A 140 -9.98 -14.89 1.07
C GLY A 140 -10.41 -13.98 2.22
N HIS A 141 -9.50 -13.50 3.05
CA HIS A 141 -9.77 -12.55 4.13
C HIS A 141 -9.61 -11.10 3.63
N ALA A 142 -10.52 -10.23 4.03
CA ALA A 142 -10.40 -8.80 3.75
C ALA A 142 -9.13 -8.26 4.46
N SER A 143 -8.15 -7.87 3.69
CA SER A 143 -6.88 -7.34 4.18
C SER A 143 -6.36 -6.32 3.18
N ALA A 144 -5.93 -5.18 3.66
CA ALA A 144 -5.21 -4.23 2.84
C ALA A 144 -3.71 -4.32 3.15
N SER A 145 -2.87 -4.41 2.13
CA SER A 145 -1.42 -4.55 2.28
C SER A 145 -0.78 -3.44 3.11
N THR A 146 -1.40 -2.25 3.14
CA THR A 146 -0.85 -1.04 3.76
C THR A 146 -1.72 -0.43 4.86
N MET A 147 -2.91 -0.98 5.15
CA MET A 147 -3.80 -0.49 6.21
C MET A 147 -3.58 -1.24 7.53
N CYS A 148 -2.46 -0.98 8.19
CA CYS A 148 -2.01 -1.72 9.37
C CYS A 148 -3.00 -1.70 10.54
N THR A 149 -3.71 -0.59 10.80
CA THR A 149 -4.67 -0.49 11.91
C THR A 149 -5.85 -1.45 11.75
N GLY A 150 -6.41 -1.55 10.54
CA GLY A 150 -7.48 -2.50 10.23
C GLY A 150 -7.01 -3.95 10.35
N ASN A 151 -5.82 -4.24 9.83
CA ASN A 151 -5.20 -5.56 9.94
C ASN A 151 -4.89 -5.92 11.40
N LEU A 152 -4.39 -4.98 12.21
CA LEU A 152 -4.12 -5.17 13.64
C LEU A 152 -5.40 -5.55 14.41
N ARG A 153 -6.49 -4.78 14.22
CA ARG A 153 -7.78 -5.09 14.82
C ARG A 153 -8.25 -6.51 14.46
N SER A 154 -8.27 -6.83 13.16
CA SER A 154 -8.76 -8.14 12.67
C SER A 154 -7.85 -9.29 13.09
N GLY A 155 -6.53 -9.06 13.10
CA GLY A 155 -5.53 -10.03 13.56
C GLY A 155 -5.68 -10.35 15.05
N THR A 156 -5.85 -9.32 15.90
CA THR A 156 -6.05 -9.48 17.34
C THR A 156 -7.37 -10.21 17.65
N GLU A 157 -8.45 -9.89 16.94
CA GLU A 157 -9.72 -10.62 17.04
C GLU A 157 -9.54 -12.09 16.65
N ALA A 158 -8.77 -12.36 15.59
CA ALA A 158 -8.49 -13.73 15.15
C ALA A 158 -7.62 -14.49 16.17
N VAL A 159 -6.64 -13.84 16.84
CA VAL A 159 -5.90 -14.44 17.97
C VAL A 159 -6.86 -14.84 19.09
N TRP A 160 -7.75 -13.95 19.49
CA TRP A 160 -8.73 -14.23 20.54
C TRP A 160 -9.58 -15.46 20.21
N ARG A 161 -10.13 -15.53 19.00
CA ARG A 161 -10.92 -16.70 18.55
C ARG A 161 -10.07 -17.97 18.51
N GLY A 162 -8.85 -17.88 17.99
CA GLY A 162 -7.93 -19.00 17.88
C GLY A 162 -7.50 -19.59 19.22
N VAL A 163 -7.33 -18.74 20.23
CA VAL A 163 -6.98 -19.18 21.60
C VAL A 163 -8.21 -19.66 22.37
N ARG A 164 -9.25 -18.83 22.42
CA ARG A 164 -10.43 -19.09 23.26
C ARG A 164 -11.30 -20.22 22.74
N LYS A 165 -11.48 -20.33 21.42
CA LYS A 165 -12.32 -21.33 20.75
C LYS A 165 -11.53 -22.50 20.16
N GLN A 166 -10.20 -22.53 20.35
CA GLN A 166 -9.30 -23.53 19.76
C GLN A 166 -9.47 -23.66 18.22
N ASP A 167 -9.81 -22.53 17.55
CA ASP A 167 -10.09 -22.48 16.12
C ASP A 167 -8.77 -22.41 15.31
N PRO A 168 -8.38 -23.47 14.59
CA PRO A 168 -7.15 -23.48 13.80
C PRO A 168 -7.21 -22.53 12.61
N VAL A 169 -8.39 -22.28 12.03
CA VAL A 169 -8.58 -21.35 10.92
C VAL A 169 -8.37 -19.92 11.40
N ALA A 170 -8.87 -19.57 12.58
CA ALA A 170 -8.63 -18.27 13.17
C ALA A 170 -7.14 -18.03 13.49
N ARG A 171 -6.41 -19.06 13.94
CA ARG A 171 -4.94 -18.98 14.16
C ARG A 171 -4.19 -18.69 12.86
N GLU A 172 -4.54 -19.37 11.77
CA GLU A 172 -3.92 -19.11 10.45
C GLU A 172 -4.27 -17.72 9.94
N THR A 173 -5.51 -17.28 10.11
CA THR A 173 -5.96 -15.92 9.78
C THR A 173 -5.15 -14.86 10.55
N ALA A 174 -4.92 -15.07 11.85
CA ALA A 174 -4.09 -14.18 12.66
C ALA A 174 -2.66 -14.10 12.14
N ARG A 175 -2.05 -15.25 11.81
CA ARG A 175 -0.69 -15.29 11.22
C ARG A 175 -0.61 -14.48 9.92
N CYS A 176 -1.61 -14.56 9.05
CA CYS A 176 -1.66 -13.79 7.81
C CYS A 176 -1.67 -12.28 8.09
N TYR A 177 -2.52 -11.80 9.00
CA TYR A 177 -2.58 -10.37 9.34
C TYR A 177 -1.27 -9.86 9.95
N PHE A 178 -0.72 -10.59 10.93
CA PHE A 178 0.54 -10.17 11.56
C PHE A 178 1.74 -10.28 10.63
N ALA A 179 1.76 -11.23 9.69
CA ALA A 179 2.79 -11.30 8.65
C ALA A 179 2.75 -10.06 7.76
N VAL A 180 1.56 -9.63 7.31
CA VAL A 180 1.40 -8.41 6.50
C VAL A 180 1.87 -7.17 7.28
N ILE A 181 1.48 -7.02 8.55
CA ILE A 181 1.92 -5.91 9.42
C ILE A 181 3.44 -5.94 9.59
N GLY A 182 4.01 -7.12 9.88
CA GLY A 182 5.46 -7.28 10.04
C GLY A 182 6.24 -6.90 8.77
N CYS A 183 5.73 -7.29 7.59
CA CYS A 183 6.32 -6.90 6.31
C CYS A 183 6.22 -5.38 6.08
N PHE A 184 5.10 -4.73 6.42
CA PHE A 184 4.97 -3.28 6.33
C PHE A 184 5.99 -2.56 7.22
N ILE A 185 6.12 -2.99 8.49
CA ILE A 185 7.11 -2.42 9.43
C ILE A 185 8.54 -2.63 8.91
N ALA A 186 8.85 -3.83 8.41
CA ALA A 186 10.16 -4.13 7.82
C ALA A 186 10.43 -3.27 6.58
N GLY A 187 9.42 -3.03 5.76
CA GLY A 187 9.50 -2.13 4.61
C GLY A 187 9.80 -0.69 5.01
N ALA A 188 9.12 -0.17 6.03
CA ALA A 188 9.38 1.16 6.55
C ALA A 188 10.80 1.28 7.13
N ALA A 189 11.27 0.28 7.86
CA ALA A 189 12.64 0.22 8.36
C ALA A 189 13.66 0.19 7.20
N LEU A 190 13.41 -0.64 6.17
CA LEU A 190 14.24 -0.70 4.98
C LEU A 190 14.30 0.66 4.25
N GLY A 191 13.17 1.34 4.11
CA GLY A 191 13.10 2.69 3.54
C GLY A 191 13.96 3.68 4.31
N GLY A 192 13.87 3.68 5.64
CA GLY A 192 14.70 4.52 6.51
C GLY A 192 16.21 4.21 6.40
N LEU A 193 16.57 2.93 6.27
CA LEU A 193 17.97 2.49 6.10
C LEU A 193 18.54 2.82 4.72
N LEU A 194 17.74 2.73 3.66
CA LEU A 194 18.21 3.00 2.30
C LEU A 194 18.29 4.51 2.00
N LEU A 195 17.46 5.31 2.63
CA LEU A 195 17.32 6.72 2.33
C LEU A 195 18.63 7.53 2.42
N PRO A 196 19.50 7.36 3.44
CA PRO A 196 20.78 8.08 3.53
C PRO A 196 21.72 7.81 2.34
N TRP A 197 21.61 6.63 1.71
CA TRP A 197 22.48 6.18 0.63
C TRP A 197 21.89 6.46 -0.76
N MET A 198 20.57 6.30 -0.90
CA MET A 198 19.89 6.36 -2.19
C MET A 198 19.12 7.68 -2.39
N GLY A 199 18.81 8.42 -1.33
CA GLY A 199 18.02 9.65 -1.41
C GLY A 199 16.71 9.43 -2.18
N ARG A 200 16.45 10.28 -3.19
CA ARG A 200 15.24 10.16 -4.03
C ARG A 200 15.09 8.81 -4.76
N TRP A 201 16.19 8.12 -5.01
CA TRP A 201 16.20 6.83 -5.71
C TRP A 201 15.69 5.67 -4.83
N THR A 202 15.45 5.89 -3.53
CA THR A 202 14.86 4.89 -2.63
C THR A 202 13.51 4.38 -3.15
N ALA A 203 12.74 5.20 -3.88
CA ALA A 203 11.50 4.77 -4.52
C ALA A 203 11.69 3.59 -5.50
N LEU A 204 12.89 3.45 -6.13
CA LEU A 204 13.18 2.33 -7.01
C LEU A 204 13.27 0.98 -6.28
N ALA A 205 13.61 0.97 -5.00
CA ALA A 205 13.56 -0.25 -4.20
C ALA A 205 12.11 -0.76 -4.07
N ALA A 206 11.12 0.12 -3.96
CA ALA A 206 9.71 -0.26 -4.02
C ALA A 206 9.33 -0.81 -5.40
N VAL A 207 9.83 -0.21 -6.48
CA VAL A 207 9.62 -0.73 -7.86
C VAL A 207 10.16 -2.15 -8.00
N LEU A 208 11.33 -2.48 -7.45
CA LEU A 208 11.89 -3.83 -7.48
C LEU A 208 11.02 -4.83 -6.72
N LEU A 209 10.48 -4.45 -5.55
CA LEU A 209 9.57 -5.29 -4.78
C LEU A 209 8.26 -5.54 -5.54
N GLN A 210 7.72 -4.52 -6.20
CA GLN A 210 6.52 -4.62 -7.01
C GLN A 210 6.76 -5.43 -8.30
N LEU A 211 7.94 -5.34 -8.89
CA LEU A 211 8.35 -6.20 -10.01
C LEU A 211 8.36 -7.67 -9.56
N GLY A 212 8.89 -7.98 -8.39
CA GLY A 212 8.79 -9.31 -7.79
C GLY A 212 7.33 -9.77 -7.63
N ALA A 213 6.45 -8.89 -7.15
CA ALA A 213 5.02 -9.18 -7.02
C ALA A 213 4.35 -9.39 -8.39
N PHE A 214 4.71 -8.60 -9.41
CA PHE A 214 4.22 -8.73 -10.78
C PHE A 214 4.63 -10.07 -11.39
N LEU A 215 5.90 -10.43 -11.30
CA LEU A 215 6.42 -11.71 -11.79
C LEU A 215 5.79 -12.90 -11.06
N TRP A 216 5.55 -12.78 -9.75
CA TRP A 216 4.83 -13.80 -8.97
C TRP A 216 3.42 -14.09 -9.52
N MET A 217 2.74 -13.09 -10.06
CA MET A 217 1.43 -13.26 -10.67
C MET A 217 1.49 -13.87 -12.09
N CYS A 218 2.62 -13.78 -12.77
CA CYS A 218 2.83 -14.36 -14.10
C CYS A 218 3.13 -15.88 -14.06
N LEU A 219 3.69 -16.36 -12.94
CA LEU A 219 4.02 -17.79 -12.73
C LEU A 219 2.78 -18.63 -12.40
#